data_2932592b43cc9ec0c01c71a100df610a
#
_entry.id   2932592b43cc9ec0c01c71a100df610a
#
_cell.length_a   1.000
_cell.length_b   1.000
_cell.length_c   1.000
_cell.angle_alpha   90.00
_cell.angle_beta   90.00
_cell.angle_gamma   90.00
#
_symmetry.space_group_name_H-M   'P 1'
#
loop_
_entity.id
_entity.type
_entity.pdbx_description
1 polymer ?
#
loop_
_entity_poly.entity_id
_entity_poly.type
_entity_poly.pdbx_seq_one_letter_code
_entity_poly.pdbx_strand_id
1 'polypeptide(L)'
;ENYVLDLQTKKEFNGTLMTSVAAGKGNNKKKEAELISNFFKTGGENLSVIAKSGNRNMTSANKDNRQDNVAVNFLKKFGKKIHLNGNVMYSNAINGNEGTSYYEQYLKTGNRYRYATSDRHNTNRMASTMLSMKWNIDKMTLLNLSGSFSAMKGTNGSDSRQATYNENPELDITAPFNGEENGQTENDIRVNGIRMNS
;
A
#
# COMPACT_ATOMS: atom_id res chain seq x y z
N GLU A 1 -11.84 16.80 -34.82
CA GLU A 1 -13.10 16.12 -34.44
C GLU A 1 -12.82 15.16 -33.30
N ASN A 2 -13.44 15.38 -32.15
CA ASN A 2 -13.32 14.48 -31.02
C ASN A 2 -14.43 13.42 -31.12
N TYR A 3 -14.07 12.18 -31.36
CA TYR A 3 -15.02 11.08 -31.36
C TYR A 3 -15.22 10.59 -29.91
N VAL A 4 -16.45 10.61 -29.43
CA VAL A 4 -16.85 10.03 -28.15
C VAL A 4 -17.45 8.66 -28.44
N LEU A 5 -16.81 7.59 -27.95
CA LEU A 5 -17.36 6.25 -28.04
C LEU A 5 -18.27 6.02 -26.81
N ASP A 6 -19.57 6.00 -27.04
CA ASP A 6 -20.58 5.64 -26.01
C ASP A 6 -20.86 4.12 -26.08
N LEU A 7 -20.29 3.36 -25.15
CA LEU A 7 -20.49 1.93 -25.03
C LEU A 7 -21.68 1.65 -24.12
N GLN A 8 -22.82 1.26 -24.69
CA GLN A 8 -24.00 0.84 -23.95
C GLN A 8 -24.12 -0.69 -23.94
N THR A 9 -24.28 -1.28 -22.73
CA THR A 9 -24.59 -2.70 -22.62
C THR A 9 -26.00 -2.99 -23.12
N LYS A 10 -26.16 -4.10 -23.88
CA LYS A 10 -27.47 -4.54 -24.35
C LYS A 10 -28.40 -4.82 -23.19
N LYS A 11 -29.69 -4.50 -23.35
CA LYS A 11 -30.74 -4.70 -22.32
C LYS A 11 -30.87 -6.15 -21.81
N GLU A 12 -30.38 -7.10 -22.54
CA GLU A 12 -30.39 -8.51 -22.18
C GLU A 12 -29.44 -8.86 -21.04
N PHE A 13 -28.44 -8.02 -20.76
CA PHE A 13 -27.48 -8.17 -19.66
C PHE A 13 -27.90 -7.37 -18.42
N ASN A 14 -29.02 -7.71 -17.85
CA ASN A 14 -29.46 -7.11 -16.59
C ASN A 14 -28.76 -7.81 -15.40
N GLY A 15 -27.57 -7.35 -15.08
CA GLY A 15 -26.74 -7.90 -14.00
C GLY A 15 -25.64 -8.84 -14.51
N THR A 16 -24.55 -8.29 -14.99
CA THR A 16 -23.36 -9.06 -15.38
C THR A 16 -22.35 -9.06 -14.25
N LEU A 17 -21.93 -10.26 -13.82
CA LEU A 17 -20.83 -10.47 -12.89
C LEU A 17 -19.62 -10.97 -13.67
N MET A 18 -18.52 -10.23 -13.56
CA MET A 18 -17.22 -10.61 -14.13
C MET A 18 -16.25 -10.81 -12.97
N THR A 19 -15.69 -11.99 -12.83
CA THR A 19 -14.74 -12.31 -11.76
C THR A 19 -13.48 -12.89 -12.37
N SER A 20 -12.33 -12.35 -11.94
CA SER A 20 -11.00 -12.85 -12.26
C SER A 20 -10.27 -13.20 -10.98
N VAL A 21 -9.67 -14.37 -10.94
CA VAL A 21 -8.82 -14.82 -9.85
C VAL A 21 -7.47 -15.21 -10.42
N ALA A 22 -6.42 -14.69 -9.84
CA ALA A 22 -5.04 -15.04 -10.20
C ALA A 22 -4.25 -15.37 -8.93
N ALA A 23 -3.39 -16.38 -9.01
CA ALA A 23 -2.45 -16.71 -7.97
C ALA A 23 -1.11 -17.12 -8.60
N GLY A 24 -0.03 -16.68 -8.01
CA GLY A 24 1.31 -16.95 -8.50
C GLY A 24 2.29 -17.23 -7.38
N LYS A 25 3.25 -18.13 -7.67
CA LYS A 25 4.42 -18.38 -6.84
C LYS A 25 5.66 -18.27 -7.72
N GLY A 26 6.59 -17.45 -7.32
CA GLY A 26 7.85 -17.24 -8.03
C GLY A 26 9.05 -17.75 -7.23
N ASN A 27 10.23 -17.57 -7.78
CA ASN A 27 11.49 -17.80 -7.11
C ASN A 27 11.67 -16.83 -5.92
N ASN A 28 12.61 -17.12 -5.03
CA ASN A 28 12.93 -16.25 -3.88
C ASN A 28 11.73 -15.93 -2.98
N LYS A 29 10.91 -16.94 -2.66
CA LYS A 29 9.71 -16.82 -1.80
C LYS A 29 8.65 -15.83 -2.31
N LYS A 30 8.68 -15.43 -3.57
CA LYS A 30 7.68 -14.54 -4.17
C LYS A 30 6.32 -15.23 -4.25
N LYS A 31 5.28 -14.53 -3.84
CA LYS A 31 3.88 -14.99 -3.85
C LYS A 31 2.98 -13.83 -4.25
N GLU A 32 1.91 -14.14 -4.92
CA GLU A 32 0.87 -13.15 -5.27
C GLU A 32 -0.48 -13.86 -5.35
N ALA A 33 -1.52 -13.18 -4.88
CA ALA A 33 -2.90 -13.56 -5.11
C ALA A 33 -3.71 -12.29 -5.42
N GLU A 34 -4.59 -12.39 -6.39
CA GLU A 34 -5.45 -11.30 -6.83
C GLU A 34 -6.86 -11.81 -7.09
N LEU A 35 -7.84 -11.06 -6.63
CA LEU A 35 -9.26 -11.22 -6.93
C LEU A 35 -9.78 -9.88 -7.45
N ILE A 36 -10.39 -9.90 -8.62
CA ILE A 36 -11.14 -8.78 -9.18
C ILE A 36 -12.53 -9.28 -9.48
N SER A 37 -13.54 -8.65 -8.90
CA SER A 37 -14.94 -8.96 -9.16
C SER A 37 -15.71 -7.68 -9.46
N ASN A 38 -16.37 -7.64 -10.60
CA ASN A 38 -17.14 -6.50 -11.07
C ASN A 38 -18.57 -6.95 -11.35
N PHE A 39 -19.51 -6.32 -10.72
CA PHE A 39 -20.92 -6.47 -11.00
C PHE A 39 -21.45 -5.21 -11.65
N PHE A 40 -22.03 -5.36 -12.83
CA PHE A 40 -22.63 -4.27 -13.61
C PHE A 40 -24.12 -4.52 -13.76
N LYS A 41 -24.91 -3.48 -13.56
CA LYS A 41 -26.35 -3.51 -13.76
C LYS A 41 -26.77 -2.55 -14.88
N THR A 42 -27.81 -2.91 -15.59
CA THR A 42 -28.45 -2.03 -16.57
C THR A 42 -28.81 -0.69 -15.91
N GLY A 43 -28.49 0.41 -16.56
CA GLY A 43 -28.66 1.76 -15.98
C GLY A 43 -27.41 2.32 -15.34
N GLY A 44 -26.27 1.61 -15.43
CA GLY A 44 -24.94 2.07 -15.04
C GLY A 44 -24.64 1.98 -13.55
N GLU A 45 -25.42 1.21 -12.78
CA GLU A 45 -25.04 0.82 -11.42
C GLU A 45 -23.89 -0.19 -11.50
N ASN A 46 -22.93 -0.08 -10.60
CA ASN A 46 -21.83 -1.03 -10.51
C ASN A 46 -21.36 -1.25 -9.08
N LEU A 47 -20.76 -2.41 -8.89
CA LEU A 47 -20.02 -2.77 -7.68
C LEU A 47 -18.72 -3.45 -8.14
N SER A 48 -17.58 -2.93 -7.71
CA SER A 48 -16.27 -3.51 -7.99
C SER A 48 -15.58 -3.85 -6.69
N VAL A 49 -15.09 -5.07 -6.57
CA VAL A 49 -14.28 -5.54 -5.44
C VAL A 49 -12.94 -5.97 -5.99
N ILE A 50 -11.88 -5.41 -5.43
CA ILE A 50 -10.50 -5.74 -5.79
C ILE A 50 -9.79 -6.14 -4.50
N ALA A 51 -9.19 -7.32 -4.48
CA ALA A 51 -8.34 -7.77 -3.38
C ALA A 51 -7.02 -8.29 -3.94
N LYS A 52 -5.92 -7.77 -3.43
CA LYS A 52 -4.56 -8.18 -3.79
C LYS A 52 -3.76 -8.45 -2.54
N SER A 53 -2.99 -9.53 -2.55
CA SER A 53 -2.06 -9.87 -1.49
C SER A 53 -0.80 -10.45 -2.10
N GLY A 54 0.36 -10.01 -1.65
CA GLY A 54 1.60 -10.58 -2.13
C GLY A 54 2.85 -9.78 -1.82
N ASN A 55 3.97 -10.34 -2.23
CA ASN A 55 5.29 -9.74 -2.09
C ASN A 55 6.05 -9.62 -3.43
N ARG A 56 5.35 -9.79 -4.56
CA ARG A 56 5.99 -9.84 -5.89
C ARG A 56 6.80 -8.60 -6.22
N ASN A 57 6.28 -7.42 -5.91
CA ASN A 57 6.89 -6.14 -6.26
C ASN A 57 7.86 -5.61 -5.19
N MET A 58 8.15 -6.38 -4.17
CA MET A 58 9.05 -5.96 -3.11
C MET A 58 10.51 -6.22 -3.51
N THR A 59 11.37 -5.24 -3.33
CA THR A 59 12.77 -5.27 -3.77
C THR A 59 13.69 -6.10 -2.89
N SER A 60 13.37 -6.25 -1.61
CA SER A 60 14.18 -7.04 -0.67
C SER A 60 13.71 -8.49 -0.62
N ALA A 61 14.60 -9.41 -0.94
CA ALA A 61 14.34 -10.85 -0.89
C ALA A 61 14.46 -11.45 0.52
N ASN A 62 15.08 -10.76 1.45
CA ASN A 62 15.50 -11.30 2.73
C ASN A 62 14.53 -11.07 3.88
N LYS A 63 13.47 -10.29 3.67
CA LYS A 63 12.45 -10.00 4.68
C LYS A 63 11.07 -10.42 4.22
N ASP A 64 10.19 -10.65 5.18
CA ASP A 64 8.77 -10.98 4.93
C ASP A 64 7.97 -9.75 4.45
N ASN A 65 8.48 -9.13 3.39
CA ASN A 65 7.83 -8.00 2.74
C ASN A 65 6.50 -8.45 2.15
N ARG A 66 5.43 -7.72 2.48
CA ARG A 66 4.07 -8.05 2.05
C ARG A 66 3.26 -6.79 1.84
N GLN A 67 2.43 -6.82 0.84
CA GLN A 67 1.43 -5.80 0.59
C GLN A 67 0.07 -6.46 0.38
N ASP A 68 -0.90 -6.03 1.18
CA ASP A 68 -2.30 -6.44 1.06
C ASP A 68 -3.14 -5.21 0.77
N ASN A 69 -4.00 -5.29 -0.24
CA ASN A 69 -4.89 -4.22 -0.62
C ASN A 69 -6.29 -4.79 -0.86
N VAL A 70 -7.30 -4.12 -0.31
CA VAL A 70 -8.70 -4.39 -0.61
C VAL A 70 -9.36 -3.07 -0.95
N ALA A 71 -10.06 -3.04 -2.07
CA ALA A 71 -10.84 -1.88 -2.48
C ALA A 71 -12.23 -2.31 -2.93
N VAL A 72 -13.23 -1.53 -2.53
CA VAL A 72 -14.61 -1.67 -2.96
C VAL A 72 -15.06 -0.35 -3.54
N ASN A 73 -15.48 -0.36 -4.80
CA ASN A 73 -16.04 0.80 -5.48
C ASN A 73 -17.49 0.50 -5.84
N PHE A 74 -18.37 1.45 -5.66
CA PHE A 74 -19.75 1.27 -6.04
C PHE A 74 -20.39 2.56 -6.58
N LEU A 75 -21.32 2.37 -7.49
CA LEU A 75 -22.24 3.39 -7.95
C LEU A 75 -23.66 2.83 -7.84
N LYS A 76 -24.50 3.45 -7.05
CA LYS A 76 -25.89 3.09 -6.84
C LYS A 76 -26.79 4.24 -7.23
N LYS A 77 -27.86 3.94 -7.96
CA LYS A 77 -28.89 4.89 -8.36
C LYS A 77 -30.19 4.56 -7.64
N PHE A 78 -30.79 5.57 -7.03
CA PHE A 78 -32.12 5.46 -6.42
C PHE A 78 -33.11 6.26 -7.28
N GLY A 79 -33.74 5.55 -8.20
CA GLY A 79 -34.55 6.14 -9.24
C GLY A 79 -33.74 7.07 -10.14
N LYS A 80 -34.39 8.18 -10.60
CA LYS A 80 -33.75 9.18 -11.46
C LYS A 80 -33.13 10.35 -10.68
N LYS A 81 -33.37 10.41 -9.37
CA LYS A 81 -33.07 11.58 -8.56
C LYS A 81 -31.76 11.47 -7.77
N ILE A 82 -31.44 10.29 -7.23
CA ILE A 82 -30.31 10.16 -6.32
C ILE A 82 -29.28 9.22 -6.92
N HIS A 83 -28.04 9.69 -6.98
CA HIS A 83 -26.89 8.91 -7.35
C HIS A 83 -25.92 8.91 -6.18
N LEU A 84 -25.58 7.72 -5.68
CA LEU A 84 -24.62 7.51 -4.62
C LEU A 84 -23.44 6.75 -5.19
N ASN A 85 -22.24 7.30 -5.07
CA ASN A 85 -21.01 6.61 -5.38
C ASN A 85 -20.09 6.62 -4.18
N GLY A 86 -19.29 5.58 -4.08
CA GLY A 86 -18.35 5.46 -2.99
C GLY A 86 -17.19 4.57 -3.31
N ASN A 87 -16.15 4.79 -2.55
CA ASN A 87 -14.94 3.98 -2.52
C ASN A 87 -14.58 3.69 -1.07
N VAL A 88 -14.27 2.43 -0.77
CA VAL A 88 -13.69 1.99 0.49
C VAL A 88 -12.40 1.26 0.16
N MET A 89 -11.31 1.64 0.80
CA MET A 89 -10.00 1.04 0.59
C MET A 89 -9.34 0.70 1.91
N TYR A 90 -8.73 -0.47 1.96
CA TYR A 90 -7.82 -0.88 3.02
C TYR A 90 -6.50 -1.32 2.40
N SER A 91 -5.41 -0.87 2.98
CA SER A 91 -4.05 -1.25 2.61
C SER A 91 -3.25 -1.60 3.85
N ASN A 92 -2.49 -2.69 3.78
CA ASN A 92 -1.52 -3.08 4.77
C ASN A 92 -0.20 -3.39 4.06
N ALA A 93 0.85 -2.65 4.39
CA ALA A 93 2.18 -2.85 3.83
C ALA A 93 3.17 -3.15 4.95
N ILE A 94 3.90 -4.24 4.80
CA ILE A 94 5.01 -4.66 5.66
C ILE A 94 6.26 -4.60 4.81
N ASN A 95 7.22 -3.78 5.21
CA ASN A 95 8.49 -3.61 4.50
C ASN A 95 9.63 -3.79 5.49
N GLY A 96 10.55 -4.67 5.17
CA GLY A 96 11.79 -4.86 5.88
C GLY A 96 12.98 -4.69 4.93
N ASN A 97 14.04 -4.11 5.43
CA ASN A 97 15.29 -3.96 4.69
C ASN A 97 16.48 -4.22 5.60
N GLU A 98 17.32 -5.15 5.20
CA GLU A 98 18.61 -5.40 5.81
C GLU A 98 19.72 -4.84 4.92
N GLY A 99 20.64 -4.14 5.52
CA GLY A 99 21.79 -3.57 4.82
C GLY A 99 23.07 -3.80 5.62
N THR A 100 24.15 -4.10 4.90
CA THR A 100 25.49 -4.17 5.43
C THR A 100 26.35 -3.20 4.65
N SER A 101 27.12 -2.39 5.33
CA SER A 101 28.06 -1.47 4.69
C SER A 101 29.45 -1.64 5.31
N TYR A 102 30.44 -1.65 4.44
CA TYR A 102 31.85 -1.65 4.80
C TYR A 102 32.48 -0.38 4.24
N TYR A 103 33.26 0.30 5.05
CA TYR A 103 33.94 1.52 4.68
C TYR A 103 35.37 1.49 5.20
N GLU A 104 36.34 1.74 4.31
CA GLU A 104 37.75 1.85 4.62
C GLU A 104 38.20 3.30 4.44
N GLN A 105 38.80 3.87 5.46
CA GLN A 105 39.34 5.22 5.46
C GLN A 105 40.85 5.20 5.59
N TYR A 106 41.53 5.72 4.59
CA TYR A 106 42.98 5.85 4.56
C TYR A 106 43.42 7.14 5.22
N LEU A 107 44.07 7.06 6.36
CA LEU A 107 44.56 8.19 7.10
C LEU A 107 46.11 8.14 7.16
N LYS A 108 46.74 9.33 7.30
CA LYS A 108 48.21 9.40 7.49
C LYS A 108 48.73 8.70 8.76
N THR A 109 47.84 8.51 9.73
CA THR A 109 48.10 7.87 11.04
C THR A 109 47.78 6.39 11.09
N GLY A 110 47.34 5.79 9.98
CA GLY A 110 46.86 4.41 9.87
C GLY A 110 45.45 4.30 9.30
N ASN A 111 45.12 3.16 8.74
CA ASN A 111 43.81 2.92 8.16
C ASN A 111 42.76 2.71 9.24
N ARG A 112 41.53 3.13 8.95
CA ARG A 112 40.34 2.83 9.76
C ARG A 112 39.36 2.03 8.94
N TYR A 113 38.82 1.00 9.54
CA TYR A 113 37.84 0.11 8.94
C TYR A 113 36.51 0.23 9.71
N ARG A 114 35.47 0.54 9.02
CA ARG A 114 34.14 0.71 9.60
C ARG A 114 33.18 -0.29 8.98
N TYR A 115 32.56 -1.07 9.81
CA TYR A 115 31.53 -2.04 9.44
C TYR A 115 30.23 -1.64 10.10
N ALA A 116 29.14 -1.58 9.32
CA ALA A 116 27.84 -1.25 9.86
C ALA A 116 26.78 -2.19 9.27
N THR A 117 25.89 -2.66 10.14
CA THR A 117 24.68 -3.38 9.77
C THR A 117 23.47 -2.54 10.15
N SER A 118 22.44 -2.57 9.32
CA SER A 118 21.16 -1.95 9.63
C SER A 118 20.04 -2.91 9.30
N ASP A 119 19.12 -3.03 10.22
CA ASP A 119 17.85 -3.74 10.04
C ASP A 119 16.70 -2.73 10.26
N ARG A 120 15.83 -2.62 9.28
CA ARG A 120 14.67 -1.75 9.36
C ARG A 120 13.42 -2.54 9.04
N HIS A 121 12.40 -2.36 9.85
CA HIS A 121 11.07 -2.88 9.57
C HIS A 121 10.04 -1.76 9.68
N ASN A 122 9.11 -1.76 8.77
CA ASN A 122 8.05 -0.78 8.68
C ASN A 122 6.73 -1.48 8.38
N THR A 123 5.74 -1.22 9.20
CA THR A 123 4.36 -1.65 8.95
C THR A 123 3.49 -0.41 8.79
N ASN A 124 2.78 -0.31 7.69
CA ASN A 124 1.85 0.77 7.42
C ASN A 124 0.47 0.20 7.09
N ARG A 125 -0.54 0.60 7.85
CA ARG A 125 -1.93 0.23 7.65
C ARG A 125 -2.75 1.48 7.39
N MET A 126 -3.51 1.48 6.33
CA MET A 126 -4.35 2.59 5.96
C MET A 126 -5.76 2.08 5.62
N ALA A 127 -6.75 2.76 6.16
CA ALA A 127 -8.14 2.61 5.73
C ALA A 127 -8.65 3.96 5.27
N SER A 128 -9.33 4.00 4.15
CA SER A 128 -9.94 5.22 3.64
C SER A 128 -11.29 4.93 3.01
N THR A 129 -12.19 5.89 3.10
CA THR A 129 -13.49 5.86 2.43
C THR A 129 -13.81 7.24 1.87
N MET A 130 -14.42 7.25 0.72
CA MET A 130 -15.01 8.44 0.11
C MET A 130 -16.43 8.11 -0.28
N LEU A 131 -17.37 8.99 0.06
CA LEU A 131 -18.77 8.89 -0.33
C LEU A 131 -19.18 10.19 -1.00
N SER A 132 -19.93 10.07 -2.08
CA SER A 132 -20.49 11.24 -2.77
C SER A 132 -21.91 10.93 -3.20
N MET A 133 -22.80 11.86 -2.92
CA MET A 133 -24.20 11.80 -3.27
C MET A 133 -24.57 13.00 -4.13
N LYS A 134 -25.18 12.74 -5.26
CA LYS A 134 -25.80 13.73 -6.12
C LYS A 134 -27.32 13.54 -6.04
N TRP A 135 -28.04 14.58 -5.61
CA TRP A 135 -29.47 14.55 -5.45
C TRP A 135 -30.15 15.66 -6.28
N ASN A 136 -30.84 15.26 -7.33
CA ASN A 136 -31.70 16.16 -8.12
C ASN A 136 -33.06 16.30 -7.40
N ILE A 137 -33.19 17.32 -6.58
CA ILE A 137 -34.41 17.58 -5.79
C ILE A 137 -35.57 17.90 -6.74
N ASP A 138 -35.33 18.81 -7.65
CA ASP A 138 -36.25 19.21 -8.73
C ASP A 138 -35.47 19.56 -10.02
N LYS A 139 -36.12 20.19 -11.00
CA LYS A 139 -35.50 20.53 -12.30
C LYS A 139 -34.45 21.65 -12.20
N MET A 140 -34.50 22.46 -11.14
CA MET A 140 -33.63 23.62 -10.94
C MET A 140 -32.67 23.45 -9.76
N THR A 141 -32.93 22.47 -8.88
CA THR A 141 -32.22 22.31 -7.63
C THR A 141 -31.45 21.01 -7.61
N LEU A 142 -30.14 21.13 -7.51
CA LEU A 142 -29.17 20.02 -7.40
C LEU A 142 -28.40 20.16 -6.10
N LEU A 143 -28.41 19.10 -5.29
CA LEU A 143 -27.58 18.99 -4.10
C LEU A 143 -26.47 17.97 -4.34
N ASN A 144 -25.23 18.39 -4.12
CA ASN A 144 -24.07 17.51 -4.11
C ASN A 144 -23.51 17.48 -2.69
N LEU A 145 -23.39 16.29 -2.13
CA LEU A 145 -22.77 16.05 -0.84
C LEU A 145 -21.59 15.10 -1.04
N SER A 146 -20.46 15.40 -0.43
CA SER A 146 -19.32 14.50 -0.42
C SER A 146 -18.64 14.49 0.94
N GLY A 147 -18.16 13.33 1.33
CA GLY A 147 -17.42 13.14 2.57
C GLY A 147 -16.30 12.13 2.36
N SER A 148 -15.21 12.32 3.06
CA SER A 148 -14.11 11.37 3.09
C SER A 148 -13.64 11.13 4.53
N PHE A 149 -13.23 9.90 4.78
CA PHE A 149 -12.60 9.50 6.02
C PHE A 149 -11.32 8.75 5.71
N SER A 150 -10.26 9.00 6.47
CA SER A 150 -9.04 8.21 6.39
C SER A 150 -8.46 7.98 7.78
N ALA A 151 -7.94 6.78 8.00
CA ALA A 151 -7.21 6.40 9.19
C ALA A 151 -5.93 5.70 8.77
N MET A 152 -4.82 6.05 9.40
CA MET A 152 -3.52 5.44 9.15
C MET A 152 -2.86 5.09 10.47
N LYS A 153 -2.25 3.91 10.51
CA LYS A 153 -1.39 3.46 11.60
C LYS A 153 -0.10 2.95 11.01
N GLY A 154 1.03 3.52 11.44
CA GLY A 154 2.37 3.09 11.05
C GLY A 154 3.21 2.72 12.26
N THR A 155 4.02 1.68 12.13
CA THR A 155 5.03 1.29 13.10
C THR A 155 6.36 1.16 12.36
N ASN A 156 7.37 1.89 12.81
CA ASN A 156 8.71 1.85 12.25
C ASN A 156 9.67 1.38 13.34
N GLY A 157 10.41 0.32 13.04
CA GLY A 157 11.51 -0.15 13.86
C GLY A 157 12.82 -0.10 13.08
N SER A 158 13.89 0.28 13.73
CA SER A 158 15.22 0.25 13.13
C SER A 158 16.24 -0.17 14.17
N ASP A 159 17.04 -1.15 13.82
CA ASP A 159 18.20 -1.60 14.57
C ASP A 159 19.44 -1.35 13.72
N SER A 160 20.43 -0.67 14.27
CA SER A 160 21.68 -0.40 13.58
C SER A 160 22.87 -0.64 14.50
N ARG A 161 23.84 -1.35 14.00
CA ARG A 161 25.09 -1.67 14.72
C ARG A 161 26.26 -1.21 13.90
N GLN A 162 27.25 -0.63 14.54
CA GLN A 162 28.46 -0.15 13.91
C GLN A 162 29.67 -0.49 14.75
N ALA A 163 30.69 -1.00 14.08
CA ALA A 163 32.00 -1.23 14.66
C ALA A 163 33.09 -0.48 13.85
N THR A 164 34.09 0.01 14.54
CA THR A 164 35.28 0.66 13.95
C THR A 164 36.52 -0.07 14.44
N TYR A 165 37.37 -0.41 13.49
CA TYR A 165 38.61 -1.17 13.74
C TYR A 165 39.80 -0.36 13.24
N ASN A 166 40.95 -0.42 13.94
CA ASN A 166 42.20 0.19 13.51
C ASN A 166 43.05 -0.76 12.63
N GLU A 167 42.70 -2.04 12.65
CA GLU A 167 43.30 -3.07 11.79
C GLU A 167 42.20 -3.72 10.95
N ASN A 168 42.55 -4.23 9.78
CA ASN A 168 41.57 -4.91 8.93
C ASN A 168 40.99 -6.12 9.66
N PRO A 169 39.73 -6.18 10.01
CA PRO A 169 39.12 -7.28 10.77
C PRO A 169 38.90 -8.51 9.91
N GLU A 170 39.77 -8.87 8.97
CA GLU A 170 39.59 -10.03 8.07
C GLU A 170 38.12 -10.41 8.02
N LEU A 171 37.33 -9.82 7.16
CA LEU A 171 35.86 -9.77 7.13
C LEU A 171 35.14 -11.09 7.50
N ASP A 172 35.34 -11.58 8.69
CA ASP A 172 34.52 -12.62 9.29
C ASP A 172 33.20 -11.97 9.74
N ILE A 173 32.19 -12.10 8.89
CA ILE A 173 30.82 -11.60 9.13
C ILE A 173 30.22 -12.19 10.41
N THR A 174 30.84 -13.23 10.98
CA THR A 174 30.41 -13.91 12.21
C THR A 174 31.12 -13.40 13.45
N ALA A 175 32.19 -12.57 13.31
CA ALA A 175 32.89 -12.01 14.44
C ALA A 175 31.93 -11.14 15.31
N PRO A 176 31.97 -11.29 16.63
CA PRO A 176 31.13 -10.47 17.50
C PRO A 176 31.49 -9.00 17.33
N PHE A 177 30.46 -8.17 17.18
CA PHE A 177 30.61 -6.74 17.10
C PHE A 177 31.22 -6.19 18.40
N ASN A 178 32.44 -5.71 18.34
CA ASN A 178 33.08 -4.96 19.43
C ASN A 178 32.87 -3.45 19.23
N GLY A 179 31.65 -3.03 18.93
CA GLY A 179 31.34 -1.64 18.60
C GLY A 179 30.17 -1.08 19.39
N GLU A 180 29.98 0.21 19.26
CA GLU A 180 28.84 0.91 19.86
C GLU A 180 27.53 0.47 19.20
N GLU A 181 26.58 0.07 20.03
CA GLU A 181 25.22 -0.24 19.61
C GLU A 181 24.43 1.07 19.52
N ASN A 182 24.18 1.55 18.30
CA ASN A 182 23.39 2.75 18.09
C ASN A 182 21.91 2.40 18.03
N GLY A 183 21.28 2.47 19.18
CA GLY A 183 19.87 2.69 19.45
C GLY A 183 18.79 1.98 18.58
N GLN A 184 17.89 1.30 19.25
CA GLN A 184 16.61 0.90 18.69
C GLN A 184 15.65 2.10 18.73
N THR A 185 15.01 2.40 17.60
CA THR A 185 13.96 3.42 17.55
C THR A 185 12.67 2.80 17.03
N GLU A 186 11.65 2.76 17.88
CA GLU A 186 10.29 2.36 17.50
C GLU A 186 9.37 3.59 17.56
N ASN A 187 8.74 3.93 16.43
CA ASN A 187 7.81 5.04 16.35
C ASN A 187 6.43 4.54 15.90
N ASP A 188 5.41 4.79 16.72
CA ASP A 188 4.00 4.52 16.36
C ASP A 188 3.34 5.83 15.91
N ILE A 189 2.97 5.90 14.62
CA ILE A 189 2.32 7.06 14.03
C ILE A 189 0.86 6.75 13.76
N ARG A 190 -0.05 7.50 14.38
CA ARG A 190 -1.49 7.42 14.16
C ARG A 190 -2.02 8.73 13.63
N VAL A 191 -2.62 8.69 12.45
CA VAL A 191 -3.28 9.85 11.85
C VAL A 191 -4.72 9.49 11.52
N ASN A 192 -5.67 10.22 12.09
CA ASN A 192 -7.09 10.10 11.81
C ASN A 192 -7.60 11.45 11.31
N GLY A 193 -8.32 11.45 10.19
CA GLY A 193 -8.87 12.68 9.62
C GLY A 193 -10.26 12.45 9.02
N ILE A 194 -11.17 13.38 9.28
CA ILE A 194 -12.48 13.46 8.62
C ILE A 194 -12.51 14.76 7.83
N ARG A 195 -12.82 14.67 6.55
CA ARG A 195 -12.98 15.83 5.68
C ARG A 195 -14.38 15.82 5.07
N MET A 196 -15.12 16.88 5.29
CA MET A 196 -16.41 17.12 4.67
C MET A 196 -16.29 18.34 3.74
N ASN A 197 -16.79 18.19 2.51
CA ASN A 197 -16.85 19.28 1.55
C ASN A 197 -18.33 19.49 1.20
N SER A 198 -18.80 20.72 1.31
CA SER A 198 -20.13 21.18 0.91
C SER A 198 -20.07 21.88 -0.42
#